data_8557bf33e60b11d97b0979b6d663e38b
#
_entry.id   8557bf33e60b11d97b0979b6d663e38b
#
_cell.length_a   1.000
_cell.length_b   1.000
_cell.length_c   1.000
_cell.angle_alpha   90.00
_cell.angle_beta   90.00
_cell.angle_gamma   90.00
#
_symmetry.space_group_name_H-M   'P 1'
#
loop_
_entity.id
_entity.type
_entity.pdbx_description
1 polymer ?
#
loop_
_entity_poly.entity_id
_entity_poly.type
_entity_poly.pdbx_seq_one_letter_code
_entity_poly.pdbx_strand_id
1 'polypeptide(L)'
;MVFEVGEAVEVTTEDVAQGGWCVARSPGLPVLFVRHALPGERVVARVTEVTSRFARADAVEIREPSPDRVAAPCPYAHSGGCGGCDWQHASLPAQRALKAAVIGQQLRRMAGIDREVTVEPMPGDETGGQPGLGWRTRVQFAVRDDGVPGLRKHRSHEVVAIDDCLIAHPGIRDLGIPRRTWPDTTAVEVIVGTGDRAVIVTPAGHPAPSSLAGLADTVPAESLLSRNRRRLTPLKGSGFLTQRAAGRAWRVSAGAFWQVHPAAADTLTEAVLAALEPKPGDTVLDLYCGVGLFAGAVAAKVGGDGAVIGIEEDPAAVRDARHNLRDTPWAQVRKGDV
;
A
#
# COMPACT_ATOMS: atom_id res chain seq x y z
N MET A 1 -22.68 -19.05 25.35
CA MET A 1 -22.63 -19.45 23.93
C MET A 1 -21.30 -18.99 23.37
N VAL A 2 -20.71 -19.75 22.46
CA VAL A 2 -19.43 -19.44 21.82
C VAL A 2 -19.66 -19.59 20.32
N PHE A 3 -19.09 -18.71 19.50
CA PHE A 3 -19.13 -18.85 18.04
C PHE A 3 -18.35 -20.08 17.60
N GLU A 4 -18.78 -20.70 16.48
CA GLU A 4 -18.04 -21.79 15.82
C GLU A 4 -17.57 -21.34 14.43
N VAL A 5 -16.35 -21.77 14.04
CA VAL A 5 -15.82 -21.47 12.71
C VAL A 5 -16.70 -22.10 11.64
N GLY A 6 -17.12 -21.32 10.63
CA GLY A 6 -18.04 -21.71 9.57
C GLY A 6 -19.50 -21.43 9.89
N GLU A 7 -19.86 -21.15 11.13
CA GLU A 7 -21.21 -20.75 11.54
C GLU A 7 -21.64 -19.46 10.82
N ALA A 8 -22.91 -19.40 10.43
CA ALA A 8 -23.54 -18.20 9.88
C ALA A 8 -24.41 -17.55 10.95
N VAL A 9 -24.11 -16.31 11.31
CA VAL A 9 -24.82 -15.55 12.34
C VAL A 9 -25.39 -14.25 11.75
N GLU A 10 -26.61 -13.92 12.13
CA GLU A 10 -27.19 -12.62 11.78
C GLU A 10 -26.84 -11.61 12.86
N VAL A 11 -26.25 -10.48 12.46
CA VAL A 11 -25.80 -9.42 13.38
C VAL A 11 -26.04 -8.05 12.78
N THR A 12 -26.17 -7.05 13.67
CA THR A 12 -26.11 -5.64 13.29
C THR A 12 -24.72 -5.11 13.63
N THR A 13 -24.09 -4.47 12.68
CA THR A 13 -22.77 -3.85 12.86
C THR A 13 -22.93 -2.45 13.46
N GLU A 14 -22.02 -2.07 14.35
CA GLU A 14 -22.05 -0.80 15.08
C GLU A 14 -21.02 0.17 14.53
N ASP A 15 -19.75 -0.02 14.93
CA ASP A 15 -18.64 0.87 14.65
C ASP A 15 -17.62 0.22 13.69
N VAL A 16 -16.79 1.07 13.06
CA VAL A 16 -15.62 0.62 12.35
C VAL A 16 -14.46 0.35 13.33
N ALA A 17 -13.63 -0.64 13.01
CA ALA A 17 -12.40 -0.94 13.71
C ALA A 17 -11.20 -0.92 12.74
N GLN A 18 -9.98 -0.82 13.32
CA GLN A 18 -8.75 -0.88 12.54
C GLN A 18 -8.68 -2.15 11.68
N GLY A 19 -8.22 -2.00 10.42
CA GLY A 19 -8.07 -3.11 9.47
C GLY A 19 -9.33 -3.41 8.65
N GLY A 20 -10.27 -2.46 8.54
CA GLY A 20 -11.44 -2.59 7.66
C GLY A 20 -12.58 -3.43 8.23
N TRP A 21 -12.56 -3.69 9.54
CA TRP A 21 -13.60 -4.43 10.25
C TRP A 21 -14.71 -3.53 10.74
N CYS A 22 -15.93 -4.06 10.81
CA CYS A 22 -17.00 -3.50 11.63
C CYS A 22 -17.18 -4.34 12.90
N VAL A 23 -17.57 -3.70 13.98
CA VAL A 23 -17.82 -4.35 15.26
C VAL A 23 -19.30 -4.73 15.36
N ALA A 24 -19.57 -5.95 15.78
CA ALA A 24 -20.91 -6.37 16.19
C ALA A 24 -20.87 -6.94 17.62
N ARG A 25 -21.89 -6.62 18.42
CA ARG A 25 -22.02 -7.11 19.78
C ARG A 25 -23.36 -7.80 19.94
N SER A 26 -23.35 -8.95 20.59
CA SER A 26 -24.54 -9.69 20.97
C SER A 26 -24.45 -10.06 22.45
N PRO A 27 -25.53 -9.98 23.21
CA PRO A 27 -25.52 -10.31 24.63
C PRO A 27 -25.03 -11.74 24.87
N GLY A 28 -24.05 -11.89 25.76
CA GLY A 28 -23.52 -13.19 26.16
C GLY A 28 -22.53 -13.83 25.13
N LEU A 29 -22.19 -13.13 24.05
CA LEU A 29 -21.20 -13.56 23.08
C LEU A 29 -19.96 -12.66 23.07
N PRO A 30 -18.79 -13.16 22.67
CA PRO A 30 -17.62 -12.33 22.40
C PRO A 30 -17.90 -11.28 21.33
N VAL A 31 -17.09 -10.23 21.29
CA VAL A 31 -17.14 -9.23 20.19
C VAL A 31 -16.84 -9.91 18.86
N LEU A 32 -17.67 -9.63 17.86
CA LEU A 32 -17.48 -10.11 16.50
C LEU A 32 -16.96 -8.98 15.60
N PHE A 33 -15.85 -9.21 14.93
CA PHE A 33 -15.29 -8.32 13.91
C PHE A 33 -15.70 -8.82 12.53
N VAL A 34 -16.49 -8.02 11.82
CA VAL A 34 -17.10 -8.39 10.54
C VAL A 34 -16.46 -7.60 9.40
N ARG A 35 -15.87 -8.28 8.41
CA ARG A 35 -15.41 -7.67 7.15
C ARG A 35 -16.53 -7.61 6.12
N HIS A 36 -16.34 -6.78 5.13
CA HIS A 36 -17.29 -6.56 4.03
C HIS A 36 -18.66 -6.01 4.47
N ALA A 37 -18.75 -5.52 5.71
CA ALA A 37 -19.89 -4.79 6.25
C ALA A 37 -19.55 -3.32 6.44
N LEU A 38 -20.58 -2.49 6.57
CA LEU A 38 -20.50 -1.07 6.98
C LEU A 38 -21.22 -0.87 8.31
N PRO A 39 -20.88 0.17 9.08
CA PRO A 39 -21.59 0.48 10.32
C PRO A 39 -23.09 0.67 10.08
N GLY A 40 -23.92 0.13 10.98
CA GLY A 40 -25.37 0.21 10.92
C GLY A 40 -26.05 -0.85 10.04
N GLU A 41 -25.28 -1.70 9.34
CA GLU A 41 -25.87 -2.75 8.52
C GLU A 41 -26.31 -3.96 9.33
N ARG A 42 -27.44 -4.58 8.92
CA ARG A 42 -27.81 -5.92 9.34
C ARG A 42 -27.36 -6.92 8.29
N VAL A 43 -26.50 -7.86 8.71
CA VAL A 43 -25.83 -8.78 7.81
C VAL A 43 -25.87 -10.22 8.31
N VAL A 44 -25.79 -11.18 7.40
CA VAL A 44 -25.41 -12.55 7.72
C VAL A 44 -23.89 -12.66 7.60
N ALA A 45 -23.23 -12.93 8.71
CA ALA A 45 -21.78 -13.03 8.79
C ALA A 45 -21.36 -14.50 9.02
N ARG A 46 -20.41 -14.97 8.23
CA ARG A 46 -19.81 -16.32 8.36
C ARG A 46 -18.55 -16.21 9.22
N VAL A 47 -18.54 -16.90 10.35
CA VAL A 47 -17.41 -16.89 11.27
C VAL A 47 -16.19 -17.56 10.62
N THR A 48 -15.05 -16.85 10.62
CA THR A 48 -13.79 -17.29 10.03
C THR A 48 -12.70 -17.61 11.05
N GLU A 49 -12.79 -17.01 12.24
CA GLU A 49 -11.82 -17.22 13.33
C GLU A 49 -12.50 -17.02 14.67
N VAL A 50 -12.15 -17.85 15.65
CA VAL A 50 -12.61 -17.73 17.04
C VAL A 50 -11.40 -17.75 17.97
N THR A 51 -11.35 -16.78 18.88
CA THR A 51 -10.35 -16.69 19.94
C THR A 51 -11.05 -16.63 21.31
N SER A 52 -10.30 -16.64 22.40
CA SER A 52 -10.86 -16.49 23.74
C SER A 52 -11.48 -15.13 24.04
N ARG A 53 -11.19 -14.08 23.23
CA ARG A 53 -11.60 -12.69 23.49
C ARG A 53 -12.53 -12.12 22.43
N PHE A 54 -12.47 -12.62 21.22
CA PHE A 54 -13.23 -12.11 20.07
C PHE A 54 -13.38 -13.20 19.00
N ALA A 55 -14.28 -12.98 18.07
CA ALA A 55 -14.37 -13.75 16.84
C ALA A 55 -14.26 -12.82 15.61
N ARG A 56 -13.94 -13.40 14.45
CA ARG A 56 -13.93 -12.71 13.16
C ARG A 56 -14.90 -13.40 12.20
N ALA A 57 -15.49 -12.61 11.34
CA ALA A 57 -16.41 -13.11 10.33
C ALA A 57 -16.33 -12.26 9.06
N ASP A 58 -16.78 -12.81 7.95
CA ASP A 58 -17.02 -12.09 6.72
C ASP A 58 -18.53 -11.97 6.48
N ALA A 59 -19.03 -10.78 6.18
CA ALA A 59 -20.40 -10.59 5.71
C ALA A 59 -20.56 -11.32 4.37
N VAL A 60 -21.51 -12.26 4.33
CA VAL A 60 -21.83 -13.06 3.12
C VAL A 60 -23.17 -12.67 2.51
N GLU A 61 -24.02 -12.01 3.28
CA GLU A 61 -25.29 -11.45 2.82
C GLU A 61 -25.58 -10.15 3.57
N ILE A 62 -26.06 -9.14 2.84
CA ILE A 62 -26.47 -7.84 3.40
C ILE A 62 -28.00 -7.83 3.42
N ARG A 63 -28.59 -7.80 4.63
CA ARG A 63 -30.03 -7.77 4.83
C ARG A 63 -30.58 -6.35 4.73
N GLU A 64 -29.94 -5.44 5.44
CA GLU A 64 -30.27 -4.02 5.47
C GLU A 64 -29.01 -3.22 5.19
N PRO A 65 -28.85 -2.70 3.95
CA PRO A 65 -27.64 -1.98 3.56
C PRO A 65 -27.60 -0.57 4.17
N SER A 66 -26.39 -0.11 4.46
CA SER A 66 -26.10 1.30 4.74
C SER A 66 -26.39 2.17 3.50
N PRO A 67 -26.84 3.43 3.65
CA PRO A 67 -26.93 4.37 2.54
C PRO A 67 -25.58 4.64 1.86
N ASP A 68 -24.49 4.41 2.54
CA ASP A 68 -23.12 4.56 2.03
C ASP A 68 -22.62 3.35 1.23
N ARG A 69 -23.40 2.27 1.17
CA ARG A 69 -23.03 1.08 0.42
C ARG A 69 -23.17 1.29 -1.08
N VAL A 70 -22.13 0.90 -1.80
CA VAL A 70 -22.11 0.88 -3.27
C VAL A 70 -21.72 -0.52 -3.77
N ALA A 71 -22.02 -0.82 -5.03
CA ALA A 71 -21.48 -2.01 -5.68
C ALA A 71 -19.96 -1.88 -5.78
N ALA A 72 -19.23 -2.88 -5.29
CA ALA A 72 -17.77 -2.90 -5.41
C ALA A 72 -17.38 -3.01 -6.90
N PRO A 73 -16.54 -2.10 -7.43
CA PRO A 73 -16.17 -2.13 -8.85
C PRO A 73 -15.31 -3.34 -9.20
N CYS A 74 -14.52 -3.85 -8.25
CA CYS A 74 -13.65 -5.01 -8.46
C CYS A 74 -14.40 -6.33 -8.18
N PRO A 75 -14.45 -7.26 -9.13
CA PRO A 75 -15.15 -8.53 -8.95
C PRO A 75 -14.50 -9.43 -7.88
N TYR A 76 -13.27 -9.13 -7.47
CA TYR A 76 -12.54 -9.89 -6.45
C TYR A 76 -12.65 -9.27 -5.04
N ALA A 77 -13.34 -8.14 -4.88
CA ALA A 77 -13.49 -7.42 -3.60
C ALA A 77 -14.70 -7.94 -2.81
N HIS A 78 -14.67 -9.23 -2.43
CA HIS A 78 -15.73 -9.89 -1.67
C HIS A 78 -15.15 -10.93 -0.70
N SER A 79 -16.00 -11.50 0.17
CA SER A 79 -15.63 -12.60 1.07
C SER A 79 -15.04 -13.78 0.27
N GLY A 80 -13.89 -14.28 0.69
CA GLY A 80 -13.15 -15.34 0.00
C GLY A 80 -12.38 -14.91 -1.26
N GLY A 81 -12.51 -13.66 -1.68
CA GLY A 81 -11.76 -13.08 -2.80
C GLY A 81 -10.41 -12.48 -2.39
N CYS A 82 -9.94 -11.52 -3.19
CA CYS A 82 -8.67 -10.82 -2.96
C CYS A 82 -8.69 -10.02 -1.64
N GLY A 83 -7.62 -10.15 -0.85
CA GLY A 83 -7.47 -9.43 0.42
C GLY A 83 -6.88 -8.02 0.32
N GLY A 84 -6.71 -7.48 -0.89
CA GLY A 84 -6.01 -6.21 -1.11
C GLY A 84 -6.84 -4.94 -0.88
N CYS A 85 -8.18 -5.06 -0.76
CA CYS A 85 -9.08 -3.92 -0.60
C CYS A 85 -10.16 -4.25 0.45
N ASP A 86 -10.30 -3.38 1.46
CA ASP A 86 -11.25 -3.62 2.55
C ASP A 86 -12.59 -2.93 2.35
N TRP A 87 -12.68 -1.81 1.60
CA TRP A 87 -13.86 -0.95 1.56
C TRP A 87 -14.31 -0.54 0.15
N GLN A 88 -14.08 -1.34 -0.88
CA GLN A 88 -14.60 -1.02 -2.22
C GLN A 88 -16.14 -1.02 -2.30
N HIS A 89 -16.81 -1.61 -1.32
CA HIS A 89 -18.26 -1.60 -1.17
C HIS A 89 -18.80 -0.36 -0.44
N ALA A 90 -17.94 0.59 -0.07
CA ALA A 90 -18.32 1.88 0.49
C ALA A 90 -18.05 3.01 -0.50
N SER A 91 -18.89 4.06 -0.49
CA SER A 91 -18.65 5.29 -1.25
C SER A 91 -17.33 5.95 -0.83
N LEU A 92 -16.66 6.69 -1.73
CA LEU A 92 -15.38 7.34 -1.40
C LEU A 92 -15.48 8.31 -0.21
N PRO A 93 -16.54 9.14 -0.07
CA PRO A 93 -16.73 9.92 1.14
C PRO A 93 -16.83 9.05 2.40
N ALA A 94 -17.61 7.97 2.35
CA ALA A 94 -17.73 7.04 3.47
C ALA A 94 -16.40 6.36 3.82
N GLN A 95 -15.59 5.95 2.84
CA GLN A 95 -14.26 5.40 3.09
C GLN A 95 -13.38 6.39 3.89
N ARG A 96 -13.42 7.69 3.56
CA ARG A 96 -12.68 8.73 4.29
C ARG A 96 -13.23 8.92 5.72
N ALA A 97 -14.54 8.96 5.87
CA ALA A 97 -15.18 9.05 7.18
C ALA A 97 -14.82 7.85 8.09
N LEU A 98 -14.83 6.63 7.54
CA LEU A 98 -14.42 5.42 8.27
C LEU A 98 -12.95 5.47 8.69
N LYS A 99 -12.05 5.94 7.82
CA LYS A 99 -10.63 6.13 8.16
C LYS A 99 -10.45 7.19 9.26
N ALA A 100 -11.17 8.30 9.17
CA ALA A 100 -11.15 9.35 10.18
C ALA A 100 -11.64 8.83 11.54
N ALA A 101 -12.71 8.04 11.56
CA ALA A 101 -13.23 7.42 12.77
C ALA A 101 -12.20 6.47 13.42
N VAL A 102 -11.53 5.64 12.62
CA VAL A 102 -10.46 4.75 13.12
C VAL A 102 -9.32 5.55 13.73
N ILE A 103 -8.83 6.61 13.08
CA ILE A 103 -7.75 7.46 13.60
C ILE A 103 -8.19 8.12 14.92
N GLY A 104 -9.38 8.72 14.97
CA GLY A 104 -9.93 9.32 16.18
C GLY A 104 -10.05 8.32 17.34
N GLN A 105 -10.50 7.08 17.07
CA GLN A 105 -10.53 6.02 18.07
C GLN A 105 -9.12 5.66 18.59
N GLN A 106 -8.12 5.58 17.72
CA GLN A 106 -6.74 5.30 18.14
C GLN A 106 -6.15 6.44 18.98
N LEU A 107 -6.36 7.68 18.59
CA LEU A 107 -5.92 8.85 19.36
C LEU A 107 -6.51 8.86 20.78
N ARG A 108 -7.82 8.61 20.90
CA ARG A 108 -8.48 8.52 22.22
C ARG A 108 -7.94 7.37 23.06
N ARG A 109 -7.84 6.16 22.47
CA ARG A 109 -7.45 4.95 23.22
C ARG A 109 -5.98 4.93 23.64
N MET A 110 -5.08 5.36 22.76
CA MET A 110 -3.64 5.22 22.99
C MET A 110 -3.02 6.47 23.61
N ALA A 111 -3.52 7.64 23.28
CA ALA A 111 -2.92 8.91 23.72
C ALA A 111 -3.86 9.75 24.60
N GLY A 112 -5.12 9.35 24.81
CA GLY A 112 -6.10 10.17 25.55
C GLY A 112 -6.47 11.46 24.83
N ILE A 113 -6.17 11.57 23.53
CA ILE A 113 -6.43 12.77 22.73
C ILE A 113 -7.81 12.64 22.08
N ASP A 114 -8.72 13.52 22.45
CA ASP A 114 -10.01 13.67 21.77
C ASP A 114 -9.92 14.82 20.77
N ARG A 115 -9.84 14.48 19.49
CA ARG A 115 -9.70 15.42 18.38
C ARG A 115 -10.54 14.96 17.20
N GLU A 116 -11.23 15.89 16.59
CA GLU A 116 -11.83 15.67 15.28
C GLU A 116 -10.75 15.44 14.22
N VAL A 117 -10.92 14.38 13.43
CA VAL A 117 -10.00 13.99 12.37
C VAL A 117 -10.72 14.11 11.04
N THR A 118 -10.09 14.80 10.09
CA THR A 118 -10.52 14.86 8.71
C THR A 118 -9.55 14.07 7.84
N VAL A 119 -10.06 13.19 6.97
CA VAL A 119 -9.28 12.50 5.94
C VAL A 119 -9.64 13.11 4.60
N GLU A 120 -8.68 13.76 3.98
CA GLU A 120 -8.83 14.44 2.69
C GLU A 120 -8.66 13.48 1.52
N PRO A 121 -9.32 13.74 0.36
CA PRO A 121 -9.02 13.01 -0.88
C PRO A 121 -7.61 13.34 -1.36
N MET A 122 -6.93 12.36 -1.94
CA MET A 122 -5.70 12.64 -2.67
C MET A 122 -6.02 13.32 -4.01
N PRO A 123 -5.18 14.26 -4.47
CA PRO A 123 -5.33 14.84 -5.80
C PRO A 123 -5.42 13.74 -6.87
N GLY A 124 -6.47 13.80 -7.68
CA GLY A 124 -6.75 12.81 -8.72
C GLY A 124 -7.72 11.69 -8.35
N ASP A 125 -7.97 11.44 -7.05
CA ASP A 125 -8.84 10.34 -6.60
C ASP A 125 -10.28 10.44 -7.10
N GLU A 126 -10.80 11.65 -7.23
CA GLU A 126 -12.19 11.93 -7.61
C GLU A 126 -12.33 12.39 -9.06
N THR A 127 -11.21 12.56 -9.76
CA THR A 127 -11.17 13.02 -11.16
C THR A 127 -10.83 11.87 -12.10
N GLY A 128 -11.47 11.84 -13.26
CA GLY A 128 -11.25 10.79 -14.26
C GLY A 128 -12.38 9.78 -14.36
N GLY A 129 -12.26 8.83 -15.25
CA GLY A 129 -13.34 7.89 -15.59
C GLY A 129 -13.65 6.82 -14.55
N GLN A 130 -12.79 6.64 -13.54
CA GLN A 130 -12.93 5.62 -12.49
C GLN A 130 -12.40 6.14 -11.14
N PRO A 131 -13.18 6.92 -10.42
CA PRO A 131 -12.78 7.47 -9.12
C PRO A 131 -12.32 6.39 -8.13
N GLY A 132 -11.20 6.66 -7.41
CA GLY A 132 -10.64 5.76 -6.41
C GLY A 132 -9.92 4.52 -6.97
N LEU A 133 -9.75 4.42 -8.29
CA LEU A 133 -9.06 3.32 -8.97
C LEU A 133 -7.80 3.81 -9.72
N GLY A 134 -6.95 2.87 -10.14
CA GLY A 134 -5.79 3.16 -11.00
C GLY A 134 -4.63 3.92 -10.34
N TRP A 135 -4.64 4.09 -9.03
CA TRP A 135 -3.65 4.91 -8.31
C TRP A 135 -2.42 4.14 -7.83
N ARG A 136 -2.50 2.82 -7.66
CA ARG A 136 -1.45 2.05 -7.00
C ARG A 136 -0.27 1.77 -7.92
N THR A 137 0.85 2.46 -7.70
CA THR A 137 2.06 2.39 -8.54
C THR A 137 2.98 1.21 -8.20
N ARG A 138 2.66 0.40 -7.19
CA ARG A 138 3.45 -0.78 -6.80
C ARG A 138 2.53 -1.93 -6.41
N VAL A 139 2.62 -3.04 -7.13
CA VAL A 139 1.82 -4.25 -6.88
C VAL A 139 2.71 -5.47 -6.94
N GLN A 140 2.61 -6.33 -5.92
CA GLN A 140 3.24 -7.65 -5.91
C GLN A 140 2.18 -8.73 -6.13
N PHE A 141 2.31 -9.46 -7.21
CA PHE A 141 1.52 -10.65 -7.50
C PHE A 141 2.25 -11.86 -6.90
N ALA A 142 1.54 -12.65 -6.11
CA ALA A 142 2.01 -13.97 -5.71
C ALA A 142 1.78 -14.94 -6.85
N VAL A 143 2.65 -15.91 -7.03
CA VAL A 143 2.53 -16.93 -8.08
C VAL A 143 2.29 -18.28 -7.42
N ARG A 144 1.29 -19.02 -7.92
CA ARG A 144 0.99 -20.38 -7.49
C ARG A 144 2.02 -21.37 -8.05
N ASP A 145 2.04 -22.58 -7.53
CA ASP A 145 2.95 -23.64 -7.99
C ASP A 145 2.75 -24.02 -9.48
N ASP A 146 1.55 -23.79 -10.01
CA ASP A 146 1.23 -23.99 -11.45
C ASP A 146 1.66 -22.80 -12.33
N GLY A 147 2.34 -21.80 -11.76
CA GLY A 147 2.81 -20.61 -12.48
C GLY A 147 1.74 -19.53 -12.70
N VAL A 148 0.53 -19.69 -12.15
CA VAL A 148 -0.55 -18.72 -12.29
C VAL A 148 -0.38 -17.60 -11.24
N PRO A 149 -0.23 -16.34 -11.67
CA PRO A 149 -0.14 -15.20 -10.74
C PRO A 149 -1.52 -14.76 -10.23
N GLY A 150 -1.51 -14.17 -9.05
CA GLY A 150 -2.73 -13.64 -8.44
C GLY A 150 -2.41 -12.80 -7.22
N LEU A 151 -3.43 -12.50 -6.43
CA LEU A 151 -3.28 -11.77 -5.18
C LEU A 151 -3.74 -12.65 -4.00
N ARG A 152 -3.11 -12.45 -2.85
CA ARG A 152 -3.42 -13.26 -1.67
C ARG A 152 -4.77 -12.90 -1.08
N LYS A 153 -5.48 -13.89 -0.56
CA LYS A 153 -6.63 -13.67 0.33
C LYS A 153 -6.20 -12.91 1.58
N HIS A 154 -7.16 -12.28 2.23
CA HIS A 154 -6.90 -11.58 3.47
C HIS A 154 -6.31 -12.52 4.53
N ARG A 155 -5.17 -12.14 5.12
CA ARG A 155 -4.45 -12.90 6.18
C ARG A 155 -4.19 -14.36 5.83
N SER A 156 -4.02 -14.66 4.56
CA SER A 156 -3.80 -16.01 4.04
C SER A 156 -2.62 -16.04 3.07
N HIS A 157 -2.04 -17.21 2.89
CA HIS A 157 -1.07 -17.47 1.84
C HIS A 157 -1.73 -17.95 0.54
N GLU A 158 -3.02 -18.26 0.58
CA GLU A 158 -3.78 -18.70 -0.59
C GLU A 158 -3.87 -17.59 -1.64
N VAL A 159 -3.59 -17.93 -2.89
CA VAL A 159 -3.55 -17.01 -4.02
C VAL A 159 -4.85 -17.13 -4.80
N VAL A 160 -5.56 -16.02 -4.91
CA VAL A 160 -6.72 -15.85 -5.81
C VAL A 160 -6.18 -15.46 -7.17
N ALA A 161 -6.40 -16.30 -8.18
CA ALA A 161 -6.13 -15.93 -9.56
C ALA A 161 -7.05 -14.76 -9.96
N ILE A 162 -6.48 -13.77 -10.61
CA ILE A 162 -7.19 -12.57 -11.06
C ILE A 162 -6.83 -12.27 -12.50
N ASP A 163 -7.72 -11.63 -13.23
CA ASP A 163 -7.45 -11.14 -14.59
C ASP A 163 -6.86 -9.74 -14.59
N ASP A 164 -7.22 -8.94 -13.58
CA ASP A 164 -6.78 -7.54 -13.46
C ASP A 164 -6.88 -7.06 -12.00
N CYS A 165 -6.12 -6.02 -11.67
CA CYS A 165 -6.20 -5.31 -10.40
C CYS A 165 -6.62 -3.86 -10.66
N LEU A 166 -7.88 -3.52 -10.41
CA LEU A 166 -8.44 -2.21 -10.79
C LEU A 166 -7.81 -1.02 -10.08
N ILE A 167 -7.26 -1.21 -8.86
CA ILE A 167 -6.54 -0.13 -8.16
C ILE A 167 -5.11 0.04 -8.67
N ALA A 168 -4.57 -0.93 -9.43
CA ALA A 168 -3.23 -0.82 -10.00
C ALA A 168 -3.18 0.28 -11.07
N HIS A 169 -2.10 1.05 -11.06
CA HIS A 169 -1.81 2.07 -12.08
C HIS A 169 -1.86 1.47 -13.49
N PRO A 170 -2.36 2.18 -14.50
CA PRO A 170 -2.40 1.69 -15.88
C PRO A 170 -1.08 1.08 -16.36
N GLY A 171 0.05 1.72 -16.06
CA GLY A 171 1.38 1.20 -16.41
C GLY A 171 1.72 -0.19 -15.80
N ILE A 172 1.04 -0.63 -14.73
CA ILE A 172 1.13 -2.01 -14.22
C ILE A 172 0.19 -2.93 -15.01
N ARG A 173 -1.05 -2.48 -15.22
CA ARG A 173 -2.10 -3.26 -15.89
C ARG A 173 -1.72 -3.60 -17.33
N ASP A 174 -1.09 -2.64 -18.03
CA ASP A 174 -0.61 -2.78 -19.41
C ASP A 174 0.46 -3.87 -19.58
N LEU A 175 1.19 -4.21 -18.52
CA LEU A 175 2.15 -5.33 -18.56
C LEU A 175 1.48 -6.70 -18.60
N GLY A 176 0.20 -6.78 -18.23
CA GLY A 176 -0.58 -8.01 -18.30
C GLY A 176 -0.03 -9.15 -17.45
N ILE A 177 0.59 -8.85 -16.30
CA ILE A 177 1.20 -9.87 -15.42
C ILE A 177 0.23 -11.03 -15.10
N PRO A 178 -1.06 -10.78 -14.73
CA PRO A 178 -2.00 -11.86 -14.43
C PRO A 178 -2.35 -12.75 -15.61
N ARG A 179 -2.12 -12.30 -16.84
CA ARG A 179 -2.46 -13.01 -18.08
C ARG A 179 -1.34 -13.88 -18.64
N ARG A 180 -0.22 -13.96 -17.91
CA ARG A 180 0.96 -14.77 -18.30
C ARG A 180 1.18 -15.84 -17.26
N THR A 181 1.78 -16.95 -17.66
CA THR A 181 2.32 -17.93 -16.73
C THR A 181 3.76 -17.57 -16.35
N TRP A 182 4.10 -17.81 -15.10
CA TRP A 182 5.41 -17.52 -14.51
C TRP A 182 5.98 -18.79 -13.87
N PRO A 183 6.48 -19.73 -14.68
CA PRO A 183 7.07 -20.96 -14.14
C PRO A 183 8.25 -20.65 -13.23
N ASP A 184 8.50 -21.53 -12.27
CA ASP A 184 9.63 -21.44 -11.33
C ASP A 184 9.72 -20.07 -10.60
N THR A 185 8.58 -19.43 -10.36
CA THR A 185 8.47 -18.09 -9.76
C THR A 185 7.49 -18.10 -8.61
N THR A 186 7.82 -17.44 -7.50
CA THR A 186 6.95 -17.31 -6.33
C THR A 186 6.26 -15.96 -6.24
N ALA A 187 6.83 -14.92 -6.85
CA ALA A 187 6.23 -13.60 -6.90
C ALA A 187 6.77 -12.76 -8.08
N VAL A 188 5.91 -11.88 -8.58
CA VAL A 188 6.24 -10.84 -9.57
C VAL A 188 5.78 -9.50 -9.00
N GLU A 189 6.71 -8.58 -8.77
CA GLU A 189 6.41 -7.25 -8.28
C GLU A 189 6.64 -6.24 -9.41
N VAL A 190 5.68 -5.36 -9.62
CA VAL A 190 5.75 -4.28 -10.61
C VAL A 190 5.74 -2.95 -9.91
N ILE A 191 6.63 -2.06 -10.33
CA ILE A 191 6.75 -0.69 -9.83
C ILE A 191 6.72 0.25 -11.03
N VAL A 192 5.94 1.32 -10.91
CA VAL A 192 5.84 2.38 -11.93
C VAL A 192 6.47 3.65 -11.38
N GLY A 193 7.41 4.18 -12.14
CA GLY A 193 7.99 5.51 -11.95
C GLY A 193 7.35 6.56 -12.87
N THR A 194 7.94 7.73 -12.92
CA THR A 194 7.53 8.77 -13.85
C THR A 194 8.17 8.53 -15.23
N GLY A 195 7.49 7.72 -16.04
CA GLY A 195 7.93 7.40 -17.42
C GLY A 195 8.75 6.12 -17.55
N ASP A 196 8.98 5.40 -16.47
CA ASP A 196 9.70 4.13 -16.46
C ASP A 196 9.01 3.08 -15.55
N ARG A 197 9.34 1.80 -15.74
CA ARG A 197 8.79 0.67 -14.98
C ARG A 197 9.90 -0.30 -14.61
N ALA A 198 9.77 -0.89 -13.43
CA ALA A 198 10.60 -2.00 -13.02
C ALA A 198 9.75 -3.22 -12.68
N VAL A 199 10.23 -4.40 -13.05
CA VAL A 199 9.66 -5.69 -12.66
C VAL A 199 10.69 -6.44 -11.85
N ILE A 200 10.29 -6.93 -10.68
CA ILE A 200 11.11 -7.77 -9.82
C ILE A 200 10.50 -9.15 -9.79
N VAL A 201 11.23 -10.14 -10.27
CA VAL A 201 10.86 -11.55 -10.23
C VAL A 201 11.52 -12.21 -9.02
N THR A 202 10.75 -12.93 -8.23
CA THR A 202 11.25 -13.76 -7.12
C THR A 202 11.16 -15.22 -7.55
N PRO A 203 12.29 -15.87 -7.88
CA PRO A 203 12.28 -17.26 -8.32
C PRO A 203 11.89 -18.23 -7.20
N ALA A 204 11.35 -19.38 -7.58
CA ALA A 204 11.23 -20.55 -6.71
C ALA A 204 12.59 -21.28 -6.67
N GLY A 205 13.25 -21.26 -5.51
CA GLY A 205 14.55 -21.93 -5.38
C GLY A 205 15.71 -21.24 -6.12
N HIS A 206 16.51 -22.01 -6.86
CA HIS A 206 17.67 -21.53 -7.60
C HIS A 206 17.47 -21.84 -9.10
N PRO A 207 16.80 -20.95 -9.85
CA PRO A 207 16.51 -21.17 -11.27
C PRO A 207 17.82 -21.19 -12.08
N ALA A 208 17.79 -21.89 -13.21
CA ALA A 208 18.87 -21.81 -14.17
C ALA A 208 18.98 -20.37 -14.71
N PRO A 209 20.20 -19.85 -14.94
CA PRO A 209 20.38 -18.50 -15.49
C PRO A 209 19.63 -18.26 -16.81
N SER A 210 19.49 -19.30 -17.65
CA SER A 210 18.79 -19.25 -18.94
C SER A 210 17.29 -19.02 -18.81
N SER A 211 16.61 -19.49 -17.73
CA SER A 211 15.18 -19.29 -17.53
C SER A 211 14.85 -17.83 -17.18
N LEU A 212 15.75 -17.15 -16.48
CA LEU A 212 15.60 -15.73 -16.15
C LEU A 212 15.98 -14.81 -17.33
N ALA A 213 16.96 -15.24 -18.18
CA ALA A 213 17.37 -14.46 -19.34
C ALA A 213 16.22 -14.29 -20.35
N GLY A 214 15.44 -15.34 -20.60
CA GLY A 214 14.28 -15.26 -21.51
C GLY A 214 13.18 -14.30 -21.06
N LEU A 215 13.07 -14.01 -19.76
CA LEU A 215 12.11 -13.01 -19.25
C LEU A 215 12.51 -11.58 -19.66
N ALA A 216 13.80 -11.29 -19.83
CA ALA A 216 14.28 -9.96 -20.19
C ALA A 216 13.78 -9.51 -21.57
N ASP A 217 13.58 -10.45 -22.48
CA ASP A 217 13.10 -10.17 -23.84
C ASP A 217 11.57 -10.10 -23.92
N THR A 218 10.87 -10.75 -23.01
CA THR A 218 9.42 -10.89 -23.07
C THR A 218 8.66 -9.90 -22.17
N VAL A 219 9.31 -9.34 -21.15
CA VAL A 219 8.69 -8.37 -20.22
C VAL A 219 8.99 -6.96 -20.70
N PRO A 220 7.97 -6.19 -21.14
CA PRO A 220 8.16 -4.85 -21.68
C PRO A 220 8.31 -3.79 -20.57
N ALA A 221 9.33 -3.94 -19.72
CA ALA A 221 9.72 -3.00 -18.68
C ALA A 221 11.15 -2.49 -18.93
N GLU A 222 11.43 -1.28 -18.49
CA GLU A 222 12.73 -0.61 -18.63
C GLU A 222 13.78 -1.26 -17.74
N SER A 223 13.36 -1.80 -16.59
CA SER A 223 14.22 -2.58 -15.70
C SER A 223 13.57 -3.92 -15.32
N LEU A 224 14.35 -4.99 -15.35
CA LEU A 224 13.99 -6.30 -14.84
C LEU A 224 15.05 -6.75 -13.83
N LEU A 225 14.60 -7.20 -12.67
CA LEU A 225 15.48 -7.66 -11.59
C LEU A 225 15.05 -9.04 -11.10
N SER A 226 16.02 -9.80 -10.63
CA SER A 226 15.77 -11.02 -9.87
C SER A 226 16.00 -10.76 -8.39
N ARG A 227 15.08 -11.26 -7.54
CA ARG A 227 15.18 -11.18 -6.08
C ARG A 227 15.64 -12.52 -5.51
N ASN A 228 16.74 -12.48 -4.77
CA ASN A 228 17.16 -13.60 -3.94
C ASN A 228 17.29 -13.11 -2.49
N ARG A 229 16.36 -13.53 -1.63
CA ARG A 229 16.22 -13.00 -0.26
C ARG A 229 16.09 -11.46 -0.27
N ARG A 230 17.08 -10.75 0.28
CA ARG A 230 17.14 -9.27 0.29
C ARG A 230 17.92 -8.66 -0.89
N ARG A 231 18.62 -9.49 -1.67
CA ARG A 231 19.46 -9.01 -2.80
C ARG A 231 18.63 -8.91 -4.06
N LEU A 232 18.70 -7.76 -4.72
CA LEU A 232 18.20 -7.53 -6.07
C LEU A 232 19.37 -7.54 -7.06
N THR A 233 19.24 -8.32 -8.12
CA THR A 233 20.23 -8.41 -9.18
C THR A 233 19.57 -7.97 -10.48
N PRO A 234 20.02 -6.89 -11.13
CA PRO A 234 19.53 -6.49 -12.44
C PRO A 234 19.77 -7.58 -13.49
N LEU A 235 18.74 -7.91 -14.25
CA LEU A 235 18.80 -8.75 -15.45
C LEU A 235 18.74 -7.88 -16.70
N LYS A 236 18.04 -6.72 -16.61
CA LYS A 236 17.92 -5.71 -17.65
C LYS A 236 17.78 -4.34 -16.99
N GLY A 237 18.32 -3.30 -17.61
CA GLY A 237 18.20 -1.92 -17.15
C GLY A 237 19.02 -1.58 -15.91
N SER A 238 18.74 -0.42 -15.33
CA SER A 238 19.56 0.15 -14.25
C SER A 238 19.21 -0.35 -12.85
N GLY A 239 18.01 -0.90 -12.68
CA GLY A 239 17.49 -1.34 -11.38
C GLY A 239 16.99 -0.20 -10.48
N PHE A 240 16.88 1.01 -11.00
CA PHE A 240 16.21 2.14 -10.32
C PHE A 240 15.18 2.78 -11.26
N LEU A 241 14.26 3.53 -10.67
CA LEU A 241 13.24 4.30 -11.35
C LEU A 241 13.46 5.79 -11.10
N THR A 242 12.93 6.59 -12.01
CA THR A 242 12.81 8.04 -11.84
C THR A 242 11.43 8.36 -11.28
N GLN A 243 11.38 9.11 -10.19
CA GLN A 243 10.17 9.69 -9.64
C GLN A 243 10.25 11.21 -9.74
N ARG A 244 9.10 11.88 -9.93
CA ARG A 244 9.03 13.35 -9.89
C ARG A 244 8.16 13.78 -8.73
N ALA A 245 8.69 14.62 -7.87
CA ALA A 245 7.99 15.20 -6.73
C ALA A 245 8.75 16.42 -6.21
N ALA A 246 8.07 17.33 -5.53
CA ALA A 246 8.66 18.55 -4.96
C ALA A 246 9.49 19.35 -5.99
N GLY A 247 9.01 19.43 -7.24
CA GLY A 247 9.65 20.17 -8.33
C GLY A 247 10.94 19.57 -8.88
N ARG A 248 11.34 18.34 -8.48
CA ARG A 248 12.58 17.70 -8.94
C ARG A 248 12.43 16.21 -9.28
N ALA A 249 13.44 15.65 -9.93
CA ALA A 249 13.54 14.24 -10.19
C ALA A 249 14.28 13.53 -9.05
N TRP A 250 13.80 12.35 -8.69
CA TRP A 250 14.34 11.48 -7.65
C TRP A 250 14.71 10.14 -8.25
N ARG A 251 15.92 9.69 -7.98
CA ARG A 251 16.33 8.31 -8.23
C ARG A 251 15.82 7.46 -7.07
N VAL A 252 15.13 6.36 -7.40
CA VAL A 252 14.58 5.42 -6.41
C VAL A 252 14.93 4.00 -6.85
N SER A 253 15.77 3.31 -6.11
CA SER A 253 16.06 1.89 -6.36
C SER A 253 14.76 1.08 -6.33
N ALA A 254 14.59 0.11 -7.23
CA ALA A 254 13.36 -0.68 -7.36
C ALA A 254 12.95 -1.39 -6.05
N GLY A 255 13.92 -1.71 -5.18
CA GLY A 255 13.67 -2.28 -3.86
C GLY A 255 13.37 -1.27 -2.76
N ALA A 256 13.63 0.02 -2.98
CA ALA A 256 13.44 1.05 -1.98
C ALA A 256 11.95 1.43 -1.82
N PHE A 257 11.65 2.03 -0.69
CA PHE A 257 10.32 2.58 -0.44
C PHE A 257 10.09 3.86 -1.26
N TRP A 258 8.91 3.95 -1.84
CA TRP A 258 8.32 5.17 -2.37
C TRP A 258 6.81 5.11 -2.18
N GLN A 259 6.15 6.26 -2.03
CA GLN A 259 4.69 6.30 -1.88
C GLN A 259 4.00 5.72 -3.11
N VAL A 260 3.01 4.87 -2.87
CA VAL A 260 2.35 4.09 -3.93
C VAL A 260 1.24 4.85 -4.66
N HIS A 261 0.89 6.05 -4.20
CA HIS A 261 -0.06 6.93 -4.88
C HIS A 261 0.72 8.02 -5.63
N PRO A 262 0.44 8.32 -6.91
CA PRO A 262 1.20 9.28 -7.71
C PRO A 262 1.31 10.67 -7.07
N ALA A 263 0.25 11.18 -6.48
CA ALA A 263 0.23 12.49 -5.84
C ALA A 263 0.78 12.52 -4.40
N ALA A 264 1.03 11.35 -3.77
CA ALA A 264 1.34 11.32 -2.34
C ALA A 264 2.67 12.00 -2.00
N ALA A 265 3.67 11.88 -2.84
CA ALA A 265 4.97 12.48 -2.57
C ALA A 265 4.90 14.02 -2.53
N ASP A 266 4.18 14.64 -3.45
CA ASP A 266 3.95 16.09 -3.45
C ASP A 266 3.08 16.52 -2.28
N THR A 267 1.90 15.90 -2.11
CA THR A 267 0.94 16.26 -1.05
C THR A 267 1.56 16.14 0.35
N LEU A 268 2.29 15.07 0.63
CA LEU A 268 2.95 14.89 1.92
C LEU A 268 4.11 15.88 2.10
N THR A 269 4.86 16.18 1.05
CA THR A 269 5.92 17.18 1.11
C THR A 269 5.38 18.58 1.40
N GLU A 270 4.28 18.98 0.74
CA GLU A 270 3.60 20.24 1.01
C GLU A 270 3.09 20.32 2.43
N ALA A 271 2.45 19.24 2.94
CA ALA A 271 1.97 19.17 4.32
C ALA A 271 3.10 19.26 5.34
N VAL A 272 4.23 18.57 5.10
CA VAL A 272 5.41 18.66 5.97
C VAL A 272 6.00 20.08 5.98
N LEU A 273 6.16 20.70 4.82
CA LEU A 273 6.69 22.06 4.73
C LEU A 273 5.76 23.08 5.38
N ALA A 274 4.44 22.93 5.22
CA ALA A 274 3.46 23.79 5.86
C ALA A 274 3.44 23.65 7.39
N ALA A 275 3.60 22.42 7.90
CA ALA A 275 3.60 22.19 9.35
C ALA A 275 4.94 22.55 10.03
N LEU A 276 6.05 22.33 9.33
CA LEU A 276 7.39 22.61 9.86
C LEU A 276 7.79 24.07 9.74
N GLU A 277 7.29 24.77 8.71
CA GLU A 277 7.64 26.17 8.38
C GLU A 277 9.16 26.44 8.39
N PRO A 278 10.00 25.65 7.71
CA PRO A 278 11.44 25.78 7.80
C PRO A 278 11.92 27.12 7.22
N LYS A 279 12.81 27.77 7.95
CA LYS A 279 13.35 29.10 7.60
C LYS A 279 14.83 29.02 7.18
N PRO A 280 15.32 29.99 6.38
CA PRO A 280 16.74 30.09 6.09
C PRO A 280 17.59 30.06 7.35
N GLY A 281 18.65 29.23 7.37
CA GLY A 281 19.53 29.04 8.51
C GLY A 281 19.10 27.98 9.52
N ASP A 282 17.91 27.41 9.42
CA ASP A 282 17.46 26.35 10.34
C ASP A 282 18.28 25.05 10.20
N THR A 283 18.39 24.33 11.32
CA THR A 283 18.90 22.95 11.34
C THR A 283 17.76 21.98 11.53
N VAL A 284 17.57 21.05 10.58
CA VAL A 284 16.46 20.10 10.57
C VAL A 284 16.96 18.65 10.51
N LEU A 285 16.30 17.78 11.27
CA LEU A 285 16.52 16.33 11.22
C LEU A 285 15.39 15.66 10.46
N ASP A 286 15.73 14.80 9.49
CA ASP A 286 14.81 13.91 8.77
C ASP A 286 15.12 12.47 9.19
N LEU A 287 14.34 11.96 10.14
CA LEU A 287 14.48 10.61 10.68
C LEU A 287 13.69 9.62 9.81
N TYR A 288 14.32 8.51 9.42
CA TYR A 288 13.82 7.58 8.41
C TYR A 288 13.68 8.22 7.02
N CYS A 289 14.72 8.96 6.60
CA CYS A 289 14.65 9.84 5.43
C CYS A 289 14.44 9.12 4.08
N GLY A 290 14.53 7.78 4.04
CA GLY A 290 14.36 7.01 2.81
C GLY A 290 15.35 7.46 1.73
N VAL A 291 14.81 7.78 0.54
CA VAL A 291 15.62 8.31 -0.58
C VAL A 291 15.83 9.82 -0.52
N GLY A 292 15.46 10.46 0.59
CA GLY A 292 15.74 11.86 0.88
C GLY A 292 14.70 12.86 0.42
N LEU A 293 13.43 12.44 0.20
CA LEU A 293 12.37 13.31 -0.33
C LEU A 293 12.14 14.55 0.56
N PHE A 294 11.86 14.33 1.85
CA PHE A 294 11.61 15.45 2.78
C PHE A 294 12.89 16.22 3.06
N ALA A 295 14.02 15.52 3.29
CA ALA A 295 15.32 16.16 3.45
C ALA A 295 15.64 17.14 2.32
N GLY A 296 15.41 16.76 1.06
CA GLY A 296 15.68 17.62 -0.09
C GLY A 296 14.72 18.80 -0.21
N ALA A 297 13.42 18.58 0.08
CA ALA A 297 12.43 19.64 0.06
C ALA A 297 12.68 20.69 1.17
N VAL A 298 13.05 20.23 2.37
CA VAL A 298 13.43 21.11 3.51
C VAL A 298 14.74 21.83 3.21
N ALA A 299 15.74 21.14 2.65
CA ALA A 299 17.02 21.74 2.31
C ALA A 299 16.90 22.92 1.32
N ALA A 300 15.94 22.83 0.40
CA ALA A 300 15.62 23.94 -0.51
C ALA A 300 15.05 25.18 0.22
N LYS A 301 14.50 25.03 1.42
CA LYS A 301 13.94 26.12 2.24
C LYS A 301 14.99 26.72 3.21
N VAL A 302 15.77 25.86 3.86
CA VAL A 302 16.77 26.35 4.85
C VAL A 302 17.99 26.99 4.20
N GLY A 303 18.29 26.65 2.94
CA GLY A 303 19.40 27.22 2.19
C GLY A 303 20.80 26.85 2.73
N GLY A 304 21.84 27.42 2.14
CA GLY A 304 23.24 27.11 2.46
C GLY A 304 23.74 27.54 3.86
N ASP A 305 23.02 28.46 4.50
CA ASP A 305 23.30 28.88 5.88
C ASP A 305 22.66 27.96 6.93
N GLY A 306 21.78 27.05 6.49
CA GLY A 306 21.13 26.02 7.31
C GLY A 306 21.78 24.65 7.16
N ALA A 307 21.17 23.64 7.80
CA ALA A 307 21.62 22.27 7.70
C ALA A 307 20.43 21.29 7.73
N VAL A 308 20.50 20.21 6.93
CA VAL A 308 19.58 19.07 7.03
C VAL A 308 20.39 17.80 7.24
N ILE A 309 20.01 17.01 8.23
CA ILE A 309 20.62 15.72 8.54
C ILE A 309 19.56 14.63 8.39
N GLY A 310 19.70 13.82 7.34
CA GLY A 310 18.88 12.62 7.14
C GLY A 310 19.52 11.39 7.78
N ILE A 311 18.71 10.56 8.46
CA ILE A 311 19.14 9.26 8.99
C ILE A 311 18.29 8.18 8.35
N GLU A 312 18.94 7.10 7.84
CA GLU A 312 18.30 6.00 7.17
C GLU A 312 19.09 4.71 7.39
N GLU A 313 18.42 3.62 7.65
CA GLU A 313 19.02 2.30 7.91
C GLU A 313 19.35 1.55 6.61
N ASP A 314 18.45 1.59 5.60
CA ASP A 314 18.63 0.82 4.37
C ASP A 314 19.77 1.33 3.50
N PRO A 315 20.81 0.51 3.22
CA PRO A 315 21.97 0.96 2.45
C PRO A 315 21.65 1.39 1.01
N ALA A 316 20.57 0.87 0.38
CA ALA A 316 20.20 1.26 -0.96
C ALA A 316 19.50 2.63 -0.94
N ALA A 317 18.60 2.86 0.01
CA ALA A 317 17.96 4.15 0.22
C ALA A 317 18.99 5.24 0.57
N VAL A 318 19.97 4.95 1.44
CA VAL A 318 21.09 5.87 1.74
C VAL A 318 21.89 6.25 0.48
N ARG A 319 22.18 5.28 -0.39
CA ARG A 319 22.88 5.57 -1.66
C ARG A 319 22.05 6.45 -2.59
N ASP A 320 20.74 6.16 -2.67
CA ASP A 320 19.83 6.96 -3.48
C ASP A 320 19.67 8.36 -2.90
N ALA A 321 19.51 8.52 -1.59
CA ALA A 321 19.41 9.81 -0.92
C ALA A 321 20.67 10.66 -1.16
N ARG A 322 21.87 10.10 -0.99
CA ARG A 322 23.14 10.80 -1.28
C ARG A 322 23.26 11.21 -2.74
N HIS A 323 22.78 10.36 -3.67
CA HIS A 323 22.72 10.71 -5.09
C HIS A 323 21.73 11.84 -5.35
N ASN A 324 20.55 11.78 -4.73
CA ASN A 324 19.48 12.76 -4.90
C ASN A 324 19.84 14.13 -4.31
N LEU A 325 20.66 14.17 -3.27
CA LEU A 325 21.05 15.40 -2.55
C LEU A 325 22.46 15.89 -2.89
N ARG A 326 23.11 15.32 -3.91
CA ARG A 326 24.53 15.66 -4.27
C ARG A 326 24.73 17.13 -4.65
N ASP A 327 23.69 17.80 -5.11
CA ASP A 327 23.64 19.22 -5.47
C ASP A 327 23.28 20.15 -4.29
N THR A 328 23.13 19.59 -3.08
CA THR A 328 22.68 20.26 -1.88
C THR A 328 23.63 19.94 -0.73
N PRO A 329 24.84 20.55 -0.66
CA PRO A 329 25.90 20.15 0.28
C PRO A 329 25.56 20.37 1.75
N TRP A 330 24.58 21.20 2.06
CA TRP A 330 24.04 21.39 3.40
C TRP A 330 23.01 20.33 3.84
N ALA A 331 22.68 19.38 2.95
CA ALA A 331 21.88 18.20 3.28
C ALA A 331 22.78 16.96 3.30
N GLN A 332 23.00 16.39 4.48
CA GLN A 332 23.82 15.20 4.70
C GLN A 332 22.98 13.99 5.05
N VAL A 333 23.30 12.83 4.48
CA VAL A 333 22.63 11.56 4.80
C VAL A 333 23.60 10.61 5.49
N ARG A 334 23.22 10.16 6.69
CA ARG A 334 23.97 9.22 7.51
C ARG A 334 23.22 7.88 7.54
N LYS A 335 23.99 6.80 7.41
CA LYS A 335 23.43 5.47 7.68
C LYS A 335 23.36 5.29 9.20
N GLY A 336 22.18 4.96 9.70
CA GLY A 336 21.97 4.74 11.13
C GLY A 336 20.59 4.17 11.39
N ASP A 337 20.41 3.59 12.57
CA ASP A 337 19.13 3.25 13.17
C ASP A 337 18.61 4.47 13.95
N VAL A 338 17.28 4.61 14.07
CA VAL A 338 16.61 5.75 14.70
C VAL A 338 15.82 5.29 15.92
#